data_9e7d7fc44611b327415117d8f3633e2f
#
_entry.id   9e7d7fc44611b327415117d8f3633e2f
#
_cell.length_a   1.000
_cell.length_b   1.000
_cell.length_c   1.000
_cell.angle_alpha   90.00
_cell.angle_beta   90.00
_cell.angle_gamma   90.00
#
_symmetry.space_group_name_H-M   'P 1'
#
loop_
_entity.id
_entity.type
_entity.pdbx_description
1 polymer ?
#
loop_
_entity_poly.entity_id
_entity_poly.type
_entity_poly.pdbx_seq_one_letter_code
_entity_poly.pdbx_strand_id
1 'polypeptide(L)'
;MSDEINTQAVIEEATAKAEAVKEIPAGYVNLLISTHGAYDCPASFHIRNYDINEAFELGSIAPEEMPVKICESLQRLIWEPEADIRNMLEGEVTEMVIKFYVSFYQRYIKDLDYAKYMTEADKKWVIDNVYGGHETQAYKDWLLGVETGRVPLKFDIDLTKVRFHKIPSEPQKTVHYSKPVIDPNTFKETPFSCDFGLPKFGDAAIVQLAMEKEFANEDKRYATTYANYKHNQEVDRRLLNGEKVDSNSKFYIPDNELREVKKYELRKTKFTMDMMKGMYIKKIDGKDVSDLPLAERIKLVNEDHRIDYNCWQTVSSEFQNLAVGPINKIEINNPITGGKSEIDFTFRALDLLAHIKNFRSDNADVKLI
;
A
#
# COMPACT_ATOMS: atom_id res chain seq x y z
N MET A 1 -42.81 -37.13 -34.32
CA MET A 1 -41.84 -36.17 -34.87
C MET A 1 -40.80 -35.99 -33.83
N SER A 2 -39.67 -36.65 -34.09
CA SER A 2 -38.50 -36.63 -33.16
C SER A 2 -37.73 -35.35 -33.41
N ASP A 3 -37.59 -34.55 -32.37
CA ASP A 3 -36.66 -33.44 -32.33
C ASP A 3 -35.22 -34.05 -32.38
N GLU A 4 -34.68 -34.17 -33.57
CA GLU A 4 -33.24 -34.34 -33.74
C GLU A 4 -32.61 -33.00 -33.33
N ILE A 5 -32.21 -32.92 -32.08
CA ILE A 5 -31.32 -31.87 -31.59
C ILE A 5 -30.13 -31.88 -32.53
N ASN A 6 -29.89 -30.78 -33.21
CA ASN A 6 -28.82 -30.64 -34.17
C ASN A 6 -27.46 -30.68 -33.42
N THR A 7 -27.07 -31.89 -33.08
CA THR A 7 -25.83 -32.21 -32.36
C THR A 7 -24.58 -31.65 -33.08
N GLN A 8 -24.71 -31.45 -34.39
CA GLN A 8 -23.64 -30.91 -35.23
C GLN A 8 -23.44 -29.42 -34.98
N ALA A 9 -24.51 -28.64 -34.81
CA ALA A 9 -24.41 -27.22 -34.50
C ALA A 9 -23.84 -26.98 -33.09
N VAL A 10 -24.17 -27.86 -32.12
CA VAL A 10 -23.61 -27.79 -30.75
C VAL A 10 -22.13 -28.18 -30.75
N ILE A 11 -21.74 -29.15 -31.58
CA ILE A 11 -20.34 -29.55 -31.72
C ILE A 11 -19.56 -28.46 -32.47
N GLU A 12 -20.12 -27.84 -33.51
CA GLU A 12 -19.48 -26.73 -34.21
C GLU A 12 -19.33 -25.49 -33.33
N GLU A 13 -20.33 -25.16 -32.50
CA GLU A 13 -20.23 -24.06 -31.54
C GLU A 13 -19.25 -24.37 -30.39
N ALA A 14 -19.19 -25.62 -29.91
CA ALA A 14 -18.21 -26.07 -28.94
C ALA A 14 -16.79 -26.11 -29.52
N THR A 15 -16.66 -26.52 -30.80
CA THR A 15 -15.38 -26.53 -31.54
C THR A 15 -14.93 -25.11 -31.85
N ALA A 16 -15.82 -24.21 -32.27
CA ALA A 16 -15.50 -22.80 -32.48
C ALA A 16 -15.12 -22.07 -31.18
N LYS A 17 -15.71 -22.45 -30.05
CA LYS A 17 -15.26 -21.98 -28.72
C LYS A 17 -13.94 -22.59 -28.29
N ALA A 18 -13.63 -23.82 -28.67
CA ALA A 18 -12.33 -24.49 -28.41
C ALA A 18 -11.21 -23.99 -29.34
N GLU A 19 -11.51 -23.55 -30.55
CA GLU A 19 -10.54 -22.99 -31.52
C GLU A 19 -10.08 -21.58 -31.18
N ALA A 20 -10.70 -20.91 -30.20
CA ALA A 20 -10.32 -19.57 -29.75
C ALA A 20 -9.40 -19.54 -28.51
N VAL A 21 -8.69 -20.62 -28.21
CA VAL A 21 -7.55 -20.54 -27.29
C VAL A 21 -6.44 -19.79 -28.03
N LYS A 22 -6.46 -18.46 -27.93
CA LYS A 22 -5.38 -17.63 -28.45
C LYS A 22 -4.07 -18.15 -27.83
N GLU A 23 -3.18 -18.62 -28.69
CA GLU A 23 -1.86 -19.09 -28.25
C GLU A 23 -1.15 -17.94 -27.56
N ILE A 24 -0.72 -18.16 -26.32
CA ILE A 24 -0.05 -17.12 -25.52
C ILE A 24 1.27 -16.81 -26.19
N PRO A 25 1.53 -15.55 -26.58
CA PRO A 25 2.76 -15.20 -27.26
C PRO A 25 4.01 -15.47 -26.41
N ALA A 26 5.13 -15.72 -27.07
CA ALA A 26 6.42 -15.85 -26.39
C ALA A 26 6.76 -14.58 -25.58
N GLY A 27 7.36 -14.76 -24.41
CA GLY A 27 7.74 -13.65 -23.52
C GLY A 27 6.74 -13.33 -22.41
N TYR A 28 5.58 -13.99 -22.41
CA TYR A 28 4.67 -13.93 -21.28
C TYR A 28 5.01 -14.98 -20.24
N VAL A 29 4.83 -14.63 -18.95
CA VAL A 29 4.95 -15.51 -17.78
C VAL A 29 3.60 -15.64 -17.11
N ASN A 30 3.25 -16.85 -16.70
CA ASN A 30 2.04 -17.07 -15.91
C ASN A 30 2.28 -16.66 -14.45
N LEU A 31 1.47 -15.76 -13.94
CA LEU A 31 1.44 -15.37 -12.54
C LEU A 31 0.25 -15.99 -11.82
N LEU A 32 0.52 -16.69 -10.72
CA LEU A 32 -0.49 -17.19 -9.78
C LEU A 32 -0.66 -16.16 -8.67
N ILE A 33 -1.89 -15.76 -8.36
CA ILE A 33 -2.20 -14.82 -7.27
C ILE A 33 -2.71 -15.60 -6.06
N SER A 34 -2.28 -15.23 -4.87
CA SER A 34 -2.56 -15.97 -3.62
C SER A 34 -4.04 -15.98 -3.23
N THR A 35 -4.85 -15.07 -3.78
CA THR A 35 -6.30 -15.04 -3.60
C THR A 35 -7.04 -16.14 -4.36
N HIS A 36 -6.38 -16.79 -5.32
CA HIS A 36 -6.94 -17.90 -6.12
C HIS A 36 -8.32 -17.61 -6.73
N GLY A 37 -8.59 -16.37 -7.14
CA GLY A 37 -9.87 -15.96 -7.73
C GLY A 37 -10.99 -15.74 -6.71
N ALA A 38 -10.68 -15.66 -5.42
CA ALA A 38 -11.67 -15.41 -4.37
C ALA A 38 -12.28 -14.00 -4.41
N TYR A 39 -11.59 -13.06 -5.08
CA TYR A 39 -12.02 -11.69 -5.32
C TYR A 39 -12.16 -11.42 -6.82
N ASP A 40 -12.13 -10.17 -7.24
CA ASP A 40 -12.32 -9.76 -8.64
C ASP A 40 -11.07 -9.99 -9.53
N CYS A 41 -10.00 -10.57 -8.96
CA CYS A 41 -8.78 -10.93 -9.68
C CYS A 41 -8.84 -12.39 -10.11
N PRO A 42 -8.50 -12.76 -11.37
CA PRO A 42 -8.32 -14.15 -11.76
C PRO A 42 -7.26 -14.87 -10.91
N ALA A 43 -7.44 -16.19 -10.71
CA ALA A 43 -6.48 -17.01 -9.96
C ALA A 43 -5.08 -17.01 -10.60
N SER A 44 -5.02 -16.87 -11.91
CA SER A 44 -3.79 -16.72 -12.69
C SER A 44 -4.03 -15.92 -13.95
N PHE A 45 -3.01 -15.26 -14.42
CA PHE A 45 -2.99 -14.56 -15.71
C PHE A 45 -1.55 -14.44 -16.22
N HIS A 46 -1.40 -14.10 -17.51
CA HIS A 46 -0.10 -13.97 -18.14
C HIS A 46 0.32 -12.52 -18.25
N ILE A 47 1.57 -12.24 -17.89
CA ILE A 47 2.16 -10.91 -17.95
C ILE A 47 3.50 -10.94 -18.69
N ARG A 48 3.78 -9.92 -19.50
CA ARG A 48 5.06 -9.72 -20.18
C ARG A 48 5.84 -8.55 -19.59
N ASN A 49 7.12 -8.46 -19.90
CA ASN A 49 7.91 -7.29 -19.55
C ASN A 49 7.51 -6.06 -20.39
N TYR A 50 7.84 -4.88 -19.91
CA TYR A 50 7.81 -3.65 -20.70
C TYR A 50 8.71 -3.77 -21.94
N ASP A 51 8.22 -3.32 -23.07
CA ASP A 51 9.10 -3.04 -24.19
C ASP A 51 9.88 -1.73 -23.94
N ILE A 52 10.80 -1.38 -24.86
CA ILE A 52 11.66 -0.22 -24.68
C ILE A 52 10.87 1.10 -24.68
N ASN A 53 9.81 1.21 -25.50
CA ASN A 53 9.00 2.43 -25.60
C ASN A 53 8.11 2.59 -24.38
N GLU A 54 7.44 1.52 -23.93
CA GLU A 54 6.63 1.50 -22.72
C GLU A 54 7.47 1.85 -21.47
N ALA A 55 8.73 1.40 -21.44
CA ALA A 55 9.64 1.73 -20.36
C ALA A 55 10.06 3.21 -20.38
N PHE A 56 10.24 3.81 -21.55
CA PHE A 56 10.46 5.24 -21.68
C PHE A 56 9.20 6.04 -21.30
N GLU A 57 8.02 5.59 -21.71
CA GLU A 57 6.74 6.19 -21.29
C GLU A 57 6.63 6.17 -19.76
N LEU A 58 6.84 5.02 -19.11
CA LEU A 58 6.84 4.90 -17.65
C LEU A 58 7.85 5.86 -17.00
N GLY A 59 9.06 5.97 -17.58
CA GLY A 59 10.10 6.90 -17.13
C GLY A 59 9.70 8.37 -17.24
N SER A 60 8.87 8.73 -18.21
CA SER A 60 8.45 10.10 -18.49
C SER A 60 7.20 10.55 -17.73
N ILE A 61 6.49 9.63 -17.05
CA ILE A 61 5.30 9.97 -16.26
C ILE A 61 5.70 10.94 -15.13
N ALA A 62 5.02 12.07 -15.06
CA ALA A 62 5.20 13.01 -13.96
C ALA A 62 4.80 12.37 -12.62
N PRO A 63 5.51 12.64 -11.52
CA PRO A 63 5.19 12.05 -10.21
C PRO A 63 3.73 12.20 -9.80
N GLU A 64 3.15 13.35 -10.10
CA GLU A 64 1.75 13.68 -9.80
C GLU A 64 0.71 12.92 -10.63
N GLU A 65 1.11 12.31 -11.75
CA GLU A 65 0.24 11.49 -12.59
C GLU A 65 0.49 9.98 -12.39
N MET A 66 1.61 9.64 -11.75
CA MET A 66 2.08 8.27 -11.59
C MET A 66 1.00 7.32 -11.06
N PRO A 67 0.25 7.65 -9.99
CA PRO A 67 -0.71 6.70 -9.43
C PRO A 67 -1.76 6.21 -10.43
N VAL A 68 -2.25 7.09 -11.30
CA VAL A 68 -3.29 6.73 -12.29
C VAL A 68 -2.68 6.12 -13.55
N LYS A 69 -1.62 6.72 -14.08
CA LYS A 69 -0.95 6.28 -15.30
C LYS A 69 -0.36 4.87 -15.18
N ILE A 70 0.05 4.49 -13.96
CA ILE A 70 0.60 3.16 -13.71
C ILE A 70 -0.45 2.05 -13.89
N CYS A 71 -1.71 2.31 -13.55
CA CYS A 71 -2.79 1.35 -13.81
C CYS A 71 -2.90 1.05 -15.31
N GLU A 72 -2.81 2.08 -16.15
CA GLU A 72 -2.86 1.96 -17.60
C GLU A 72 -1.62 1.25 -18.15
N SER A 73 -0.45 1.58 -17.60
CA SER A 73 0.82 0.97 -18.00
C SER A 73 0.86 -0.52 -17.66
N LEU A 74 0.47 -0.91 -16.44
CA LEU A 74 0.42 -2.32 -16.03
C LEU A 74 -0.62 -3.12 -16.81
N GLN A 75 -1.79 -2.52 -17.10
CA GLN A 75 -2.86 -3.20 -17.84
C GLN A 75 -2.39 -3.65 -19.23
N ARG A 76 -1.56 -2.88 -19.91
CA ARG A 76 -1.01 -3.22 -21.23
C ARG A 76 -0.09 -4.45 -21.23
N LEU A 77 0.44 -4.82 -20.04
CA LEU A 77 1.34 -5.95 -19.90
C LEU A 77 0.60 -7.28 -19.74
N ILE A 78 -0.68 -7.24 -19.38
CA ILE A 78 -1.51 -8.42 -19.12
C ILE A 78 -2.15 -8.90 -20.41
N TRP A 79 -2.14 -10.23 -20.61
CA TRP A 79 -2.72 -10.86 -21.77
C TRP A 79 -4.24 -11.03 -21.69
N GLU A 80 -4.73 -11.44 -20.51
CA GLU A 80 -6.13 -11.72 -20.26
C GLU A 80 -6.91 -10.42 -19.97
N PRO A 81 -7.90 -10.06 -20.82
CA PRO A 81 -8.65 -8.81 -20.64
C PRO A 81 -9.53 -8.79 -19.38
N GLU A 82 -9.89 -9.97 -18.85
CA GLU A 82 -10.65 -10.13 -17.62
C GLU A 82 -9.84 -9.79 -16.36
N ALA A 83 -8.51 -9.76 -16.45
CA ALA A 83 -7.62 -9.35 -15.37
C ALA A 83 -7.46 -7.81 -15.37
N ASP A 84 -8.51 -7.09 -14.96
CA ASP A 84 -8.52 -5.64 -14.90
C ASP A 84 -7.83 -5.13 -13.62
N ILE A 85 -6.65 -4.53 -13.79
CA ILE A 85 -5.83 -3.95 -12.70
C ILE A 85 -6.61 -2.98 -11.82
N ARG A 86 -7.50 -2.18 -12.39
CA ARG A 86 -8.27 -1.18 -11.63
C ARG A 86 -9.25 -1.80 -10.67
N ASN A 87 -9.75 -2.99 -11.02
CA ASN A 87 -10.71 -3.73 -10.21
C ASN A 87 -10.07 -4.70 -9.23
N MET A 88 -8.79 -5.06 -9.41
CA MET A 88 -8.03 -5.86 -8.45
C MET A 88 -7.87 -5.14 -7.12
N LEU A 89 -7.79 -5.89 -6.03
CA LEU A 89 -7.45 -5.33 -4.72
C LEU A 89 -6.00 -4.81 -4.72
N GLU A 90 -5.74 -3.76 -3.95
CA GLU A 90 -4.39 -3.18 -3.82
C GLU A 90 -3.34 -4.23 -3.43
N GLY A 91 -3.69 -5.16 -2.52
CA GLY A 91 -2.81 -6.26 -2.12
C GLY A 91 -2.51 -7.25 -3.24
N GLU A 92 -3.49 -7.55 -4.12
CA GLU A 92 -3.31 -8.43 -5.29
C GLU A 92 -2.37 -7.79 -6.31
N VAL A 93 -2.54 -6.49 -6.59
CA VAL A 93 -1.65 -5.76 -7.49
C VAL A 93 -0.24 -5.66 -6.92
N THR A 94 -0.11 -5.46 -5.60
CA THR A 94 1.20 -5.45 -4.94
C THR A 94 1.89 -6.81 -5.07
N GLU A 95 1.18 -7.91 -4.86
CA GLU A 95 1.70 -9.26 -5.08
C GLU A 95 2.13 -9.48 -6.54
N MET A 96 1.28 -9.07 -7.49
CA MET A 96 1.58 -9.12 -8.92
C MET A 96 2.88 -8.37 -9.24
N VAL A 97 3.04 -7.14 -8.74
CA VAL A 97 4.23 -6.32 -8.99
C VAL A 97 5.49 -6.94 -8.37
N ILE A 98 5.41 -7.52 -7.18
CA ILE A 98 6.53 -8.26 -6.58
C ILE A 98 6.95 -9.41 -7.49
N LYS A 99 6.01 -10.24 -7.94
CA LYS A 99 6.27 -11.39 -8.82
C LYS A 99 6.79 -10.94 -10.20
N PHE A 100 6.21 -9.89 -10.75
CA PHE A 100 6.67 -9.26 -11.97
C PHE A 100 8.13 -8.78 -11.85
N TYR A 101 8.46 -8.08 -10.76
CA TYR A 101 9.80 -7.58 -10.51
C TYR A 101 10.84 -8.71 -10.43
N VAL A 102 10.49 -9.80 -9.71
CA VAL A 102 11.35 -10.99 -9.60
C VAL A 102 11.53 -11.69 -10.95
N SER A 103 10.47 -11.76 -11.77
CA SER A 103 10.50 -12.48 -13.04
C SER A 103 11.30 -11.78 -14.13
N PHE A 104 11.33 -10.44 -14.16
CA PHE A 104 11.87 -9.68 -15.26
C PHE A 104 13.03 -8.75 -14.93
N TYR A 105 13.31 -8.48 -13.65
CA TYR A 105 14.35 -7.54 -13.23
C TYR A 105 15.35 -8.18 -12.30
N GLN A 106 15.06 -8.22 -11.01
CA GLN A 106 15.98 -8.75 -10.03
C GLN A 106 15.26 -9.29 -8.78
N ARG A 107 15.95 -10.17 -8.09
CA ARG A 107 15.45 -10.82 -6.88
C ARG A 107 15.44 -9.89 -5.65
N TYR A 108 16.30 -8.88 -5.63
CA TYR A 108 16.54 -8.06 -4.45
C TYR A 108 16.14 -6.61 -4.68
N ILE A 109 15.54 -5.98 -3.65
CA ILE A 109 15.56 -4.53 -3.49
C ILE A 109 16.82 -4.22 -2.68
N LYS A 110 17.76 -3.45 -3.26
CA LYS A 110 19.07 -3.22 -2.70
C LYS A 110 19.19 -1.85 -2.04
N ASP A 111 20.18 -1.73 -1.17
CA ASP A 111 20.66 -0.46 -0.61
C ASP A 111 19.60 0.32 0.18
N LEU A 112 18.62 -0.38 0.78
CA LEU A 112 17.63 0.23 1.64
C LEU A 112 18.28 0.77 2.93
N ASP A 113 17.78 1.92 3.39
CA ASP A 113 18.28 2.55 4.61
C ASP A 113 17.72 1.87 5.86
N TYR A 114 18.62 1.26 6.66
CA TYR A 114 18.27 0.57 7.89
C TYR A 114 18.01 1.51 9.07
N ALA A 115 18.45 2.77 9.03
CA ALA A 115 18.28 3.72 10.14
C ALA A 115 16.80 3.81 10.60
N LYS A 116 15.87 3.69 9.66
CA LYS A 116 14.41 3.73 9.91
C LYS A 116 13.85 2.50 10.63
N TYR A 117 14.60 1.40 10.65
CA TYR A 117 14.20 0.09 11.21
C TYR A 117 15.04 -0.29 12.42
N MET A 118 16.02 0.54 12.76
CA MET A 118 16.93 0.30 13.90
C MET A 118 16.15 0.26 15.22
N THR A 119 16.29 -0.83 15.95
CA THR A 119 15.60 -1.08 17.21
C THR A 119 16.45 -0.66 18.41
N GLU A 120 15.85 -0.56 19.60
CA GLU A 120 16.60 -0.36 20.85
C GLU A 120 17.55 -1.54 21.15
N ALA A 121 17.20 -2.75 20.69
CA ALA A 121 18.10 -3.91 20.80
C ALA A 121 19.36 -3.73 19.94
N ASP A 122 19.23 -3.17 18.74
CA ASP A 122 20.38 -2.85 17.88
C ASP A 122 21.28 -1.79 18.52
N LYS A 123 20.69 -0.73 19.05
CA LYS A 123 21.42 0.33 19.76
C LYS A 123 22.18 -0.22 20.96
N LYS A 124 21.52 -1.06 21.75
CA LYS A 124 22.14 -1.74 22.89
C LYS A 124 23.28 -2.64 22.45
N TRP A 125 23.09 -3.42 21.38
CA TRP A 125 24.14 -4.27 20.83
C TRP A 125 25.40 -3.47 20.47
N VAL A 126 25.24 -2.30 19.84
CA VAL A 126 26.35 -1.40 19.49
C VAL A 126 27.03 -0.86 20.73
N ILE A 127 26.28 -0.43 21.74
CA ILE A 127 26.85 0.03 23.01
C ILE A 127 27.69 -1.07 23.65
N ASP A 128 27.14 -2.29 23.75
CA ASP A 128 27.77 -3.40 24.44
C ASP A 128 29.00 -3.94 23.68
N ASN A 129 28.96 -4.02 22.35
CA ASN A 129 30.00 -4.69 21.55
C ASN A 129 31.00 -3.73 20.88
N VAL A 130 30.61 -2.46 20.67
CA VAL A 130 31.48 -1.48 19.98
C VAL A 130 31.99 -0.43 20.96
N TYR A 131 31.20 0.02 21.91
CA TYR A 131 31.54 1.12 22.82
C TYR A 131 31.75 0.71 24.28
N GLY A 132 31.96 -0.59 24.54
CA GLY A 132 32.40 -1.09 25.88
C GLY A 132 31.30 -1.05 26.94
N GLY A 133 30.04 -1.14 26.58
CA GLY A 133 28.92 -1.23 27.51
C GLY A 133 28.38 0.11 28.03
N HIS A 134 28.87 1.24 27.52
CA HIS A 134 28.46 2.57 27.96
C HIS A 134 28.09 3.51 26.81
N GLU A 135 27.13 4.40 27.03
CA GLU A 135 26.81 5.49 26.10
C GLU A 135 27.88 6.57 26.11
N THR A 136 28.92 6.37 25.34
CA THR A 136 30.02 7.32 25.18
C THR A 136 29.65 8.47 24.24
N GLN A 137 30.47 9.56 24.22
CA GLN A 137 30.29 10.62 23.20
C GLN A 137 30.46 10.06 21.79
N ALA A 138 31.40 9.14 21.59
CA ALA A 138 31.60 8.48 20.29
C ALA A 138 30.37 7.68 19.82
N TYR A 139 29.64 7.02 20.74
CA TYR A 139 28.38 6.38 20.41
C TYR A 139 27.32 7.41 19.98
N LYS A 140 27.18 8.53 20.69
CA LYS A 140 26.23 9.59 20.34
C LYS A 140 26.52 10.21 18.97
N ASP A 141 27.80 10.43 18.66
CA ASP A 141 28.25 10.94 17.36
C ASP A 141 27.98 9.93 16.24
N TRP A 142 28.18 8.63 16.49
CA TRP A 142 27.82 7.56 15.57
C TRP A 142 26.30 7.51 15.31
N LEU A 143 25.48 7.53 16.39
CA LEU A 143 24.02 7.49 16.27
C LEU A 143 23.51 8.68 15.47
N LEU A 144 23.99 9.87 15.76
CA LEU A 144 23.68 11.08 14.98
C LEU A 144 24.14 10.95 13.53
N GLY A 145 25.27 10.29 13.28
CA GLY A 145 25.77 9.98 11.94
C GLY A 145 24.81 9.06 11.16
N VAL A 146 24.27 8.05 11.82
CA VAL A 146 23.27 7.13 11.25
C VAL A 146 21.97 7.88 10.97
N GLU A 147 21.42 8.59 11.94
CA GLU A 147 20.16 9.33 11.82
C GLU A 147 20.20 10.41 10.73
N THR A 148 21.36 11.01 10.50
CA THR A 148 21.57 12.04 9.45
C THR A 148 22.04 11.46 8.11
N GLY A 149 22.19 10.13 8.01
CA GLY A 149 22.65 9.45 6.79
C GLY A 149 24.14 9.60 6.49
N ARG A 150 24.93 10.23 7.40
CA ARG A 150 26.40 10.35 7.25
C ARG A 150 27.09 8.99 7.44
N VAL A 151 26.51 8.13 8.25
CA VAL A 151 26.93 6.74 8.44
C VAL A 151 25.86 5.85 7.81
N PRO A 152 26.03 5.40 6.57
CA PRO A 152 25.00 4.63 5.88
C PRO A 152 24.94 3.21 6.46
N LEU A 153 23.79 2.80 6.92
CA LEU A 153 23.46 1.41 7.25
C LEU A 153 22.54 0.87 6.16
N LYS A 154 23.04 -0.02 5.32
CA LYS A 154 22.32 -0.55 4.16
C LYS A 154 21.93 -2.01 4.35
N PHE A 155 20.78 -2.38 3.82
CA PHE A 155 20.29 -3.76 3.77
C PHE A 155 19.55 -4.03 2.48
N ASP A 156 19.40 -5.33 2.16
CA ASP A 156 18.69 -5.78 0.98
C ASP A 156 17.48 -6.62 1.39
N ILE A 157 16.41 -6.50 0.61
CA ILE A 157 15.23 -7.37 0.73
C ILE A 157 15.22 -8.40 -0.39
N ASP A 158 15.18 -9.67 -0.02
CA ASP A 158 14.97 -10.79 -0.94
C ASP A 158 13.47 -10.97 -1.21
N LEU A 159 13.01 -10.50 -2.36
CA LEU A 159 11.60 -10.55 -2.75
C LEU A 159 11.05 -11.98 -2.87
N THR A 160 11.91 -12.99 -3.09
CA THR A 160 11.47 -14.38 -3.14
C THR A 160 11.09 -14.94 -1.77
N LYS A 161 11.43 -14.24 -0.69
CA LYS A 161 11.08 -14.60 0.70
C LYS A 161 9.87 -13.85 1.22
N VAL A 162 9.29 -12.96 0.43
CA VAL A 162 8.04 -12.30 0.80
C VAL A 162 6.94 -13.33 0.96
N ARG A 163 6.29 -13.31 2.10
CA ARG A 163 5.14 -14.16 2.40
C ARG A 163 3.86 -13.42 2.05
N PHE A 164 2.85 -14.17 1.59
CA PHE A 164 1.54 -13.63 1.27
C PHE A 164 0.49 -14.16 2.24
N HIS A 165 -0.55 -13.37 2.47
CA HIS A 165 -1.67 -13.78 3.30
C HIS A 165 -2.34 -15.01 2.70
N LYS A 166 -2.63 -16.01 3.56
CA LYS A 166 -3.40 -17.18 3.17
C LYS A 166 -4.88 -16.83 3.19
N ILE A 167 -5.52 -16.95 2.05
CA ILE A 167 -6.93 -16.66 1.91
C ILE A 167 -7.73 -17.96 2.21
N PRO A 168 -8.75 -17.92 3.10
CA PRO A 168 -9.65 -19.05 3.29
C PRO A 168 -10.46 -19.32 2.02
N SER A 169 -11.02 -20.54 1.90
CA SER A 169 -11.86 -20.93 0.76
C SER A 169 -13.11 -20.04 0.61
N GLU A 170 -13.63 -19.56 1.73
CA GLU A 170 -14.74 -18.60 1.78
C GLU A 170 -14.28 -17.37 2.57
N PRO A 171 -13.61 -16.41 1.91
CA PRO A 171 -13.10 -15.25 2.59
C PRO A 171 -14.22 -14.27 2.96
N GLN A 172 -14.12 -13.72 4.15
CA GLN A 172 -14.92 -12.55 4.49
C GLN A 172 -14.46 -11.38 3.60
N LYS A 173 -15.39 -10.80 2.81
CA LYS A 173 -15.09 -9.71 1.86
C LYS A 173 -15.33 -8.32 2.46
N THR A 174 -16.13 -8.24 3.51
CA THR A 174 -16.53 -6.97 4.14
C THR A 174 -16.55 -7.08 5.65
N VAL A 175 -16.33 -5.95 6.32
CA VAL A 175 -16.60 -5.74 7.73
C VAL A 175 -17.94 -5.06 7.85
N HIS A 176 -18.85 -5.65 8.62
CA HIS A 176 -20.18 -5.10 8.87
C HIS A 176 -20.17 -4.23 10.12
N TYR A 177 -20.76 -3.05 10.03
CA TYR A 177 -21.00 -2.17 11.17
C TYR A 177 -22.50 -1.86 11.26
N SER A 178 -23.05 -1.98 12.47
CA SER A 178 -24.44 -1.59 12.72
C SER A 178 -24.58 -0.93 14.08
N LYS A 179 -25.41 0.08 14.15
CA LYS A 179 -25.82 0.73 15.41
C LYS A 179 -27.25 1.27 15.28
N PRO A 180 -28.03 1.34 16.39
CA PRO A 180 -29.24 2.11 16.40
C PRO A 180 -28.91 3.62 16.30
N VAL A 181 -29.70 4.35 15.54
CA VAL A 181 -29.66 5.81 15.46
C VAL A 181 -30.97 6.35 16.02
N ILE A 182 -30.86 7.26 16.98
CA ILE A 182 -32.03 7.90 17.58
C ILE A 182 -32.38 9.14 16.74
N ASP A 183 -33.60 9.17 16.19
CA ASP A 183 -34.14 10.36 15.55
C ASP A 183 -34.35 11.46 16.64
N PRO A 184 -33.70 12.62 16.52
CA PRO A 184 -33.77 13.66 17.55
C PRO A 184 -35.15 14.28 17.72
N ASN A 185 -36.04 14.12 16.73
CA ASN A 185 -37.38 14.69 16.76
C ASN A 185 -38.43 13.73 17.33
N THR A 186 -38.27 12.44 17.04
CA THR A 186 -39.27 11.41 17.44
C THR A 186 -38.77 10.52 18.57
N PHE A 187 -37.49 10.58 18.92
CA PHE A 187 -36.78 9.71 19.89
C PHE A 187 -36.93 8.22 19.56
N LYS A 188 -37.27 7.89 18.32
CA LYS A 188 -37.35 6.51 17.87
C LYS A 188 -36.00 6.04 17.39
N GLU A 189 -35.65 4.82 17.77
CA GLU A 189 -34.48 4.13 17.24
C GLU A 189 -34.78 3.62 15.83
N THR A 190 -33.89 3.95 14.91
CA THR A 190 -33.86 3.38 13.57
C THR A 190 -32.55 2.61 13.38
N PRO A 191 -32.59 1.40 12.79
CA PRO A 191 -31.35 0.68 12.53
C PRO A 191 -30.54 1.42 11.47
N PHE A 192 -29.24 1.51 11.70
CA PHE A 192 -28.27 1.95 10.70
C PHE A 192 -27.23 0.86 10.49
N SER A 193 -26.90 0.58 9.24
CA SER A 193 -25.84 -0.38 8.91
C SER A 193 -25.01 0.07 7.73
N CYS A 194 -23.74 -0.32 7.74
CA CYS A 194 -22.84 -0.14 6.60
C CYS A 194 -21.82 -1.28 6.52
N ASP A 195 -21.43 -1.62 5.30
CA ASP A 195 -20.38 -2.60 5.03
C ASP A 195 -19.17 -1.89 4.42
N PHE A 196 -17.99 -2.22 4.92
CA PHE A 196 -16.71 -1.75 4.39
C PHE A 196 -15.89 -2.95 3.91
N GLY A 197 -15.21 -2.82 2.78
CA GLY A 197 -14.36 -3.86 2.21
C GLY A 197 -13.04 -3.30 1.73
N LEU A 198 -12.10 -4.18 1.37
CA LEU A 198 -10.80 -3.76 0.88
C LEU A 198 -10.92 -2.88 -0.39
N PRO A 199 -10.02 -1.91 -0.59
CA PRO A 199 -10.07 -1.01 -1.72
C PRO A 199 -9.62 -1.68 -3.01
N LYS A 200 -10.21 -1.26 -4.13
CA LYS A 200 -9.70 -1.54 -5.46
C LYS A 200 -8.46 -0.68 -5.74
N PHE A 201 -7.50 -1.22 -6.48
CA PHE A 201 -6.27 -0.50 -6.80
C PHE A 201 -6.50 0.81 -7.57
N GLY A 202 -7.47 0.83 -8.48
CA GLY A 202 -7.85 2.05 -9.19
C GLY A 202 -8.35 3.17 -8.27
N ASP A 203 -9.15 2.83 -7.26
CA ASP A 203 -9.61 3.79 -6.24
C ASP A 203 -8.44 4.29 -5.38
N ALA A 204 -7.56 3.39 -4.95
CA ALA A 204 -6.36 3.74 -4.17
C ALA A 204 -5.44 4.70 -4.94
N ALA A 205 -5.25 4.47 -6.24
CA ALA A 205 -4.48 5.35 -7.11
C ALA A 205 -5.08 6.76 -7.21
N ILE A 206 -6.41 6.87 -7.34
CA ILE A 206 -7.12 8.16 -7.38
C ILE A 206 -6.99 8.90 -6.04
N VAL A 207 -7.15 8.19 -4.91
CA VAL A 207 -7.01 8.77 -3.57
C VAL A 207 -5.59 9.29 -3.36
N GLN A 208 -4.57 8.51 -3.72
CA GLN A 208 -3.18 8.93 -3.61
C GLN A 208 -2.92 10.20 -4.43
N LEU A 209 -3.37 10.23 -5.69
CA LEU A 209 -3.25 11.40 -6.55
C LEU A 209 -3.95 12.64 -5.97
N ALA A 210 -5.15 12.46 -5.41
CA ALA A 210 -5.90 13.55 -4.78
C ALA A 210 -5.16 14.11 -3.56
N MET A 211 -4.59 13.24 -2.72
CA MET A 211 -3.78 13.64 -1.56
C MET A 211 -2.52 14.40 -1.96
N GLU A 212 -1.80 13.90 -2.97
CA GLU A 212 -0.59 14.57 -3.46
C GLU A 212 -0.90 15.96 -4.02
N LYS A 213 -1.97 16.10 -4.81
CA LYS A 213 -2.38 17.41 -5.36
C LYS A 213 -2.81 18.39 -4.27
N GLU A 214 -3.57 17.92 -3.28
CA GLU A 214 -4.09 18.77 -2.21
C GLU A 214 -2.98 19.30 -1.28
N PHE A 215 -1.98 18.46 -0.97
CA PHE A 215 -0.99 18.74 0.08
C PHE A 215 0.44 18.96 -0.41
N ALA A 216 0.77 18.80 -1.71
CA ALA A 216 2.14 18.85 -2.22
C ALA A 216 2.93 20.11 -1.79
N ASN A 217 2.30 21.27 -1.82
CA ASN A 217 2.96 22.54 -1.45
C ASN A 217 3.15 22.65 0.06
N GLU A 218 2.16 22.21 0.84
CA GLU A 218 2.21 22.25 2.29
C GLU A 218 3.14 21.18 2.85
N ASP A 219 3.17 19.99 2.24
CA ASP A 219 4.11 18.93 2.58
C ASP A 219 5.56 19.42 2.45
N LYS A 220 5.89 20.12 1.37
CA LYS A 220 7.21 20.75 1.18
C LYS A 220 7.46 21.86 2.19
N ARG A 221 6.46 22.73 2.40
CA ARG A 221 6.58 23.88 3.30
C ARG A 221 6.78 23.46 4.76
N TYR A 222 6.06 22.45 5.20
CA TYR A 222 6.07 22.04 6.62
C TYR A 222 6.95 20.84 6.91
N ALA A 223 7.67 20.27 5.94
CA ALA A 223 8.40 19.01 6.07
C ALA A 223 9.24 18.92 7.36
N THR A 224 10.11 19.90 7.60
CA THR A 224 10.99 19.91 8.79
C THR A 224 10.19 20.16 10.08
N THR A 225 9.32 21.17 10.08
CA THR A 225 8.55 21.55 11.28
C THR A 225 7.58 20.44 11.66
N TYR A 226 6.98 19.75 10.68
CA TYR A 226 6.11 18.61 10.92
C TYR A 226 6.86 17.39 11.44
N ALA A 227 8.06 17.10 10.93
CA ALA A 227 8.91 16.04 11.45
C ALA A 227 9.29 16.30 12.91
N ASN A 228 9.72 17.53 13.24
CA ASN A 228 10.02 17.95 14.61
C ASN A 228 8.80 17.85 15.54
N TYR A 229 7.63 18.25 15.04
CA TYR A 229 6.38 18.15 15.79
C TYR A 229 6.01 16.68 16.08
N LYS A 230 6.12 15.79 15.10
CA LYS A 230 5.88 14.36 15.30
C LYS A 230 6.87 13.74 16.27
N HIS A 231 8.14 14.09 16.17
CA HIS A 231 9.15 13.65 17.14
C HIS A 231 8.78 14.09 18.57
N ASN A 232 8.38 15.35 18.76
CA ASN A 232 7.96 15.85 20.05
C ASN A 232 6.74 15.11 20.61
N GLN A 233 5.74 14.79 19.74
CA GLN A 233 4.58 13.99 20.14
C GLN A 233 4.99 12.59 20.61
N GLU A 234 5.94 11.96 19.91
CA GLU A 234 6.44 10.62 20.28
C GLU A 234 7.20 10.66 21.61
N VAL A 235 8.05 11.68 21.84
CA VAL A 235 8.71 11.90 23.12
C VAL A 235 7.68 12.04 24.24
N ASP A 236 6.62 12.83 24.02
CA ASP A 236 5.54 12.99 25.01
C ASP A 236 4.81 11.68 25.30
N ARG A 237 4.48 10.92 24.26
CA ARG A 237 3.82 9.62 24.39
C ARG A 237 4.67 8.64 25.22
N ARG A 238 5.97 8.59 24.97
CA ARG A 238 6.91 7.72 25.70
C ARG A 238 7.03 8.12 27.16
N LEU A 239 7.12 9.43 27.44
CA LEU A 239 7.12 9.95 28.80
C LEU A 239 5.82 9.60 29.55
N LEU A 240 4.66 9.73 28.91
CA LEU A 240 3.36 9.36 29.48
C LEU A 240 3.26 7.87 29.79
N ASN A 241 3.93 7.02 28.99
CA ASN A 241 4.01 5.58 29.24
C ASN A 241 5.03 5.20 30.33
N GLY A 242 5.69 6.17 30.97
CA GLY A 242 6.66 5.94 32.03
C GLY A 242 8.04 5.50 31.54
N GLU A 243 8.32 5.67 30.24
CA GLU A 243 9.63 5.38 29.67
C GLU A 243 10.65 6.46 30.06
N LYS A 244 11.90 6.04 30.30
CA LYS A 244 13.00 6.98 30.53
C LYS A 244 13.45 7.60 29.20
N VAL A 245 12.90 8.75 28.88
CA VAL A 245 13.27 9.54 27.70
C VAL A 245 13.80 10.89 28.18
N ASP A 246 14.86 11.38 27.56
CA ASP A 246 15.36 12.72 27.83
C ASP A 246 14.37 13.77 27.30
N SER A 247 13.74 14.51 28.22
CA SER A 247 12.82 15.59 27.85
C SER A 247 13.48 16.71 27.05
N ASN A 248 14.82 16.84 27.11
CA ASN A 248 15.59 17.80 26.35
C ASN A 248 15.79 17.37 24.88
N SER A 249 15.38 16.15 24.52
CA SER A 249 15.41 15.68 23.13
C SER A 249 14.34 16.33 22.24
N LYS A 250 13.41 17.12 22.80
CA LYS A 250 12.41 17.84 22.04
C LYS A 250 13.01 18.99 21.24
N PHE A 251 12.52 19.15 20.01
CA PHE A 251 12.87 20.29 19.17
C PHE A 251 12.05 21.52 19.57
N TYR A 252 12.68 22.67 19.59
CA TYR A 252 11.96 23.94 19.72
C TYR A 252 11.19 24.24 18.42
N ILE A 253 9.91 24.52 18.54
CA ILE A 253 9.04 24.95 17.44
C ILE A 253 8.37 26.25 17.88
N PRO A 254 8.52 27.36 17.13
CA PRO A 254 7.83 28.61 17.44
C PRO A 254 6.30 28.43 17.49
N ASP A 255 5.62 29.12 18.40
CA ASP A 255 4.17 28.95 18.62
C ASP A 255 3.30 29.19 17.38
N ASN A 256 3.68 30.15 16.53
CA ASN A 256 3.00 30.42 15.29
C ASN A 256 3.13 29.24 14.31
N GLU A 257 4.33 28.67 14.16
CA GLU A 257 4.57 27.50 13.32
C GLU A 257 3.88 26.27 13.88
N LEU A 258 3.91 26.07 15.20
CA LEU A 258 3.21 24.96 15.85
C LEU A 258 1.70 25.00 15.58
N ARG A 259 1.07 26.18 15.60
CA ARG A 259 -0.35 26.34 15.26
C ARG A 259 -0.63 25.97 13.81
N GLU A 260 0.19 26.43 12.89
CA GLU A 260 0.00 26.11 11.46
C GLU A 260 0.20 24.61 11.17
N VAL A 261 1.22 24.00 11.76
CA VAL A 261 1.45 22.56 11.62
C VAL A 261 0.30 21.74 12.20
N LYS A 262 -0.27 22.13 13.36
CA LYS A 262 -1.45 21.46 13.92
C LYS A 262 -2.69 21.58 13.02
N LYS A 263 -2.92 22.77 12.43
CA LYS A 263 -4.01 22.96 11.46
C LYS A 263 -3.82 22.10 10.20
N TYR A 264 -2.60 22.08 9.67
CA TYR A 264 -2.23 21.27 8.54
C TYR A 264 -2.45 19.78 8.84
N GLU A 265 -1.96 19.27 9.98
CA GLU A 265 -2.17 17.88 10.39
C GLU A 265 -3.66 17.53 10.50
N LEU A 266 -4.45 18.37 11.16
CA LEU A 266 -5.88 18.15 11.32
C LEU A 266 -6.60 18.10 9.96
N ARG A 267 -6.28 19.03 9.06
CA ARG A 267 -6.84 19.08 7.71
C ARG A 267 -6.44 17.84 6.90
N LYS A 268 -5.17 17.47 6.92
CA LYS A 268 -4.66 16.30 6.22
C LYS A 268 -5.28 15.01 6.75
N THR A 269 -5.38 14.85 8.07
CA THR A 269 -6.01 13.70 8.71
C THR A 269 -7.49 13.58 8.33
N LYS A 270 -8.24 14.70 8.41
CA LYS A 270 -9.65 14.71 8.02
C LYS A 270 -9.83 14.34 6.54
N PHE A 271 -9.10 14.99 5.66
CA PHE A 271 -9.16 14.70 4.21
C PHE A 271 -8.83 13.25 3.92
N THR A 272 -7.74 12.73 4.49
CA THR A 272 -7.37 11.32 4.35
C THR A 272 -8.48 10.39 4.81
N MET A 273 -9.05 10.66 5.99
CA MET A 273 -10.13 9.82 6.54
C MET A 273 -11.38 9.84 5.65
N ASP A 274 -11.76 10.99 5.13
CA ASP A 274 -12.92 11.12 4.24
C ASP A 274 -12.70 10.35 2.92
N MET A 275 -11.50 10.45 2.34
CA MET A 275 -11.11 9.67 1.16
C MET A 275 -11.11 8.16 1.44
N MET A 276 -10.53 7.74 2.58
CA MET A 276 -10.47 6.34 2.98
C MET A 276 -11.88 5.76 3.18
N LYS A 277 -12.76 6.45 3.91
CA LYS A 277 -14.16 5.99 4.08
C LYS A 277 -14.83 5.75 2.73
N GLY A 278 -14.73 6.70 1.79
CA GLY A 278 -15.32 6.56 0.46
C GLY A 278 -14.72 5.43 -0.36
N MET A 279 -13.43 5.18 -0.20
CA MET A 279 -12.74 4.09 -0.90
C MET A 279 -13.16 2.71 -0.38
N TYR A 280 -13.36 2.58 0.93
CA TYR A 280 -13.67 1.30 1.58
C TYR A 280 -15.16 0.98 1.64
N ILE A 281 -16.08 1.97 1.57
CA ILE A 281 -17.53 1.72 1.69
C ILE A 281 -18.04 0.84 0.55
N LYS A 282 -18.86 -0.17 0.90
CA LYS A 282 -19.49 -1.09 -0.05
C LYS A 282 -21.02 -1.02 0.02
N LYS A 283 -21.58 -0.90 1.24
CA LYS A 283 -23.05 -0.78 1.41
C LYS A 283 -23.40 0.23 2.49
N ILE A 284 -24.55 0.88 2.33
CA ILE A 284 -25.18 1.76 3.32
C ILE A 284 -26.64 1.34 3.42
N ASP A 285 -27.10 0.99 4.63
CA ASP A 285 -28.46 0.50 4.90
C ASP A 285 -28.91 -0.61 3.93
N GLY A 286 -27.99 -1.56 3.65
CA GLY A 286 -28.22 -2.68 2.74
C GLY A 286 -28.13 -2.35 1.24
N LYS A 287 -28.07 -1.06 0.86
CA LYS A 287 -27.91 -0.64 -0.54
C LYS A 287 -26.44 -0.73 -0.94
N ASP A 288 -26.15 -1.45 -2.01
CA ASP A 288 -24.81 -1.51 -2.59
C ASP A 288 -24.43 -0.17 -3.24
N VAL A 289 -23.26 0.35 -2.88
CA VAL A 289 -22.68 1.58 -3.41
C VAL A 289 -21.30 1.35 -4.04
N SER A 290 -20.83 0.10 -4.08
CA SER A 290 -19.49 -0.25 -4.57
C SER A 290 -19.26 0.07 -6.05
N ASP A 291 -20.32 0.07 -6.85
CA ASP A 291 -20.27 0.37 -8.28
C ASP A 291 -20.39 1.87 -8.60
N LEU A 292 -20.68 2.70 -7.60
CA LEU A 292 -20.68 4.15 -7.79
C LEU A 292 -19.24 4.66 -8.00
N PRO A 293 -19.07 5.74 -8.79
CA PRO A 293 -17.81 6.45 -8.89
C PRO A 293 -17.27 6.84 -7.52
N LEU A 294 -15.95 6.77 -7.32
CA LEU A 294 -15.32 7.07 -6.03
C LEU A 294 -15.73 8.43 -5.46
N ALA A 295 -15.83 9.47 -6.34
CA ALA A 295 -16.24 10.81 -5.92
C ALA A 295 -17.66 10.83 -5.32
N GLU A 296 -18.59 10.03 -5.86
CA GLU A 296 -19.95 9.91 -5.33
C GLU A 296 -19.95 9.16 -4.00
N ARG A 297 -19.17 8.09 -3.86
CA ARG A 297 -19.01 7.37 -2.59
C ARG A 297 -18.43 8.26 -1.49
N ILE A 298 -17.40 9.05 -1.81
CA ILE A 298 -16.83 10.04 -0.87
C ILE A 298 -17.88 11.06 -0.44
N LYS A 299 -18.68 11.56 -1.39
CA LYS A 299 -19.77 12.48 -1.11
C LYS A 299 -20.79 11.86 -0.16
N LEU A 300 -21.25 10.64 -0.45
CA LEU A 300 -22.24 9.92 0.38
C LEU A 300 -21.74 9.74 1.83
N VAL A 301 -20.49 9.30 2.04
CA VAL A 301 -19.95 9.09 3.40
C VAL A 301 -19.71 10.40 4.16
N ASN A 302 -19.51 11.52 3.47
CA ASN A 302 -19.33 12.82 4.10
C ASN A 302 -20.67 13.50 4.43
N GLU A 303 -21.71 13.24 3.65
CA GLU A 303 -23.06 13.75 3.88
C GLU A 303 -23.81 12.91 4.94
N ASP A 304 -23.48 11.63 5.08
CA ASP A 304 -24.09 10.75 6.07
C ASP A 304 -23.37 10.83 7.42
N HIS A 305 -23.83 11.71 8.29
CA HIS A 305 -23.29 11.90 9.63
C HIS A 305 -23.30 10.65 10.53
N ARG A 306 -24.01 9.59 10.13
CA ARG A 306 -24.04 8.31 10.84
C ARG A 306 -22.73 7.53 10.64
N ILE A 307 -22.00 7.80 9.53
CA ILE A 307 -20.65 7.27 9.25
C ILE A 307 -19.62 8.18 9.91
N ASP A 308 -19.66 8.22 11.22
CA ASP A 308 -18.80 9.06 12.04
C ASP A 308 -17.39 8.46 12.26
N TYR A 309 -16.58 9.14 13.06
CA TYR A 309 -15.24 8.69 13.43
C TYR A 309 -15.26 7.35 14.17
N ASN A 310 -16.23 7.13 15.05
CA ASN A 310 -16.32 5.89 15.84
C ASN A 310 -16.67 4.70 14.95
N CYS A 311 -17.58 4.89 13.97
CA CYS A 311 -17.85 3.89 12.94
C CYS A 311 -16.54 3.50 12.23
N TRP A 312 -15.78 4.48 11.72
CA TRP A 312 -14.51 4.23 11.03
C TRP A 312 -13.48 3.55 11.92
N GLN A 313 -13.33 4.00 13.16
CA GLN A 313 -12.36 3.42 14.11
C GLN A 313 -12.68 1.94 14.41
N THR A 314 -13.96 1.62 14.62
CA THR A 314 -14.40 0.23 14.84
C THR A 314 -14.09 -0.64 13.64
N VAL A 315 -14.48 -0.19 12.45
CA VAL A 315 -14.31 -0.97 11.20
C VAL A 315 -12.82 -1.13 10.85
N SER A 316 -12.02 -0.07 10.99
CA SER A 316 -10.61 -0.10 10.59
C SER A 316 -9.77 -1.07 11.43
N SER A 317 -10.17 -1.33 12.68
CA SER A 317 -9.51 -2.34 13.53
C SER A 317 -9.71 -3.77 13.02
N GLU A 318 -10.77 -4.02 12.26
CA GLU A 318 -11.12 -5.34 11.73
C GLU A 318 -10.50 -5.62 10.34
N PHE A 319 -9.96 -4.60 9.66
CA PHE A 319 -9.42 -4.79 8.31
C PHE A 319 -8.24 -5.76 8.24
N GLN A 320 -7.51 -5.96 9.33
CA GLN A 320 -6.46 -6.96 9.37
C GLN A 320 -6.98 -8.40 9.11
N ASN A 321 -8.26 -8.66 9.38
CA ASN A 321 -8.91 -9.95 9.12
C ASN A 321 -9.24 -10.14 7.63
N LEU A 322 -9.27 -9.04 6.86
CA LEU A 322 -9.49 -9.05 5.41
C LEU A 322 -8.17 -8.96 4.63
N ALA A 323 -7.02 -8.93 5.28
CA ALA A 323 -5.74 -8.65 4.65
C ALA A 323 -5.44 -9.56 3.46
N VAL A 324 -5.06 -8.95 2.34
CA VAL A 324 -4.70 -9.59 1.07
C VAL A 324 -3.34 -9.06 0.62
N GLY A 325 -2.57 -9.89 -0.09
CA GLY A 325 -1.26 -9.51 -0.61
C GLY A 325 -0.11 -9.82 0.35
N PRO A 326 1.00 -9.08 0.28
CA PRO A 326 2.20 -9.39 1.04
C PRO A 326 2.02 -9.12 2.53
N ILE A 327 2.61 -10.02 3.34
CA ILE A 327 2.75 -9.81 4.78
C ILE A 327 3.88 -8.80 5.01
N ASN A 328 3.59 -7.74 5.75
CA ASN A 328 4.53 -6.63 5.98
C ASN A 328 5.72 -6.98 6.90
N LYS A 329 5.87 -8.24 7.29
CA LYS A 329 7.00 -8.72 8.10
C LYS A 329 7.97 -9.50 7.24
N ILE A 330 9.22 -9.04 7.19
CA ILE A 330 10.26 -9.66 6.38
C ILE A 330 11.54 -9.89 7.16
N GLU A 331 12.15 -11.05 6.96
CA GLU A 331 13.46 -11.39 7.51
C GLU A 331 14.57 -10.79 6.64
N ILE A 332 15.47 -10.08 7.27
CA ILE A 332 16.63 -9.47 6.64
C ILE A 332 17.93 -9.89 7.34
N ASN A 333 19.07 -9.65 6.68
CA ASN A 333 20.37 -9.65 7.34
C ASN A 333 20.56 -8.28 8.01
N ASN A 334 20.63 -8.27 9.33
CA ASN A 334 20.79 -7.04 10.09
C ASN A 334 22.21 -6.45 9.87
N PRO A 335 22.33 -5.23 9.34
CA PRO A 335 23.63 -4.64 9.02
C PRO A 335 24.45 -4.24 10.27
N ILE A 336 23.85 -4.22 11.46
CA ILE A 336 24.50 -3.90 12.72
C ILE A 336 25.05 -5.16 13.38
N THR A 337 24.20 -6.17 13.56
CA THR A 337 24.56 -7.37 14.31
C THR A 337 25.13 -8.48 13.45
N GLY A 338 24.95 -8.40 12.12
CA GLY A 338 25.29 -9.48 11.17
C GLY A 338 24.34 -10.69 11.25
N GLY A 339 23.41 -10.71 12.19
CA GLY A 339 22.43 -11.76 12.37
C GLY A 339 21.16 -11.57 11.52
N LYS A 340 20.17 -12.43 11.79
CA LYS A 340 18.83 -12.30 11.21
C LYS A 340 17.96 -11.41 12.08
N SER A 341 17.21 -10.52 11.45
CA SER A 341 16.19 -9.69 12.11
C SER A 341 14.92 -9.66 11.27
N GLU A 342 13.78 -9.58 11.94
CA GLU A 342 12.49 -9.34 11.28
C GLU A 342 12.16 -7.85 11.39
N ILE A 343 11.81 -7.24 10.27
CA ILE A 343 11.40 -5.83 10.21
C ILE A 343 9.98 -5.71 9.66
N ASP A 344 9.29 -4.65 10.06
CA ASP A 344 8.01 -4.27 9.46
C ASP A 344 8.28 -3.42 8.20
N PHE A 345 8.07 -4.02 7.02
CA PHE A 345 8.27 -3.37 5.73
C PHE A 345 6.99 -3.39 4.92
N THR A 346 6.43 -2.21 4.66
CA THR A 346 5.21 -2.09 3.86
C THR A 346 5.52 -2.12 2.38
N PHE A 347 5.07 -3.17 1.70
CA PHE A 347 5.14 -3.27 0.26
C PHE A 347 3.98 -2.49 -0.38
N ARG A 348 4.29 -1.59 -1.30
CA ARG A 348 3.31 -0.90 -2.13
C ARG A 348 3.67 -1.06 -3.59
N ALA A 349 2.68 -1.35 -4.43
CA ALA A 349 2.89 -1.53 -5.87
C ALA A 349 3.61 -0.33 -6.50
N LEU A 350 3.19 0.89 -6.15
CA LEU A 350 3.74 2.13 -6.69
C LEU A 350 5.20 2.35 -6.32
N ASP A 351 5.60 2.04 -5.07
CA ASP A 351 6.99 2.18 -4.61
C ASP A 351 7.91 1.19 -5.35
N LEU A 352 7.45 -0.06 -5.54
CA LEU A 352 8.19 -1.07 -6.28
C LEU A 352 8.39 -0.67 -7.75
N LEU A 353 7.35 -0.11 -8.38
CA LEU A 353 7.41 0.37 -9.76
C LEU A 353 8.31 1.60 -9.90
N ALA A 354 8.39 2.46 -8.89
CA ALA A 354 9.35 3.55 -8.85
C ALA A 354 10.80 3.03 -8.82
N HIS A 355 11.07 1.92 -8.14
CA HIS A 355 12.38 1.24 -8.21
C HIS A 355 12.71 0.72 -9.60
N ILE A 356 11.73 0.20 -10.35
CA ILE A 356 11.92 -0.21 -11.76
C ILE A 356 12.31 0.99 -12.62
N LYS A 357 11.65 2.13 -12.43
CA LYS A 357 11.95 3.38 -13.13
C LYS A 357 13.40 3.82 -12.87
N ASN A 358 13.83 3.84 -11.62
CA ASN A 358 15.17 4.27 -11.22
C ASN A 358 16.25 3.29 -11.69
N PHE A 359 15.99 1.98 -11.63
CA PHE A 359 16.92 0.94 -12.10
C PHE A 359 17.32 1.12 -13.57
N ARG A 360 16.43 1.63 -14.42
CA ARG A 360 16.72 1.88 -15.84
C ARG A 360 17.45 3.20 -16.07
N SER A 361 17.19 4.24 -15.28
CA SER A 361 17.94 5.50 -15.38
C SER A 361 19.41 5.32 -14.99
N ASP A 362 19.68 4.50 -13.98
CA ASP A 362 21.05 4.23 -13.50
C ASP A 362 21.82 3.27 -14.40
N ASN A 363 21.13 2.45 -15.21
CA ASN A 363 21.71 1.52 -16.19
C ASN A 363 21.70 2.04 -17.64
N ALA A 364 21.23 3.25 -17.88
CA ALA A 364 21.26 3.87 -19.20
C ALA A 364 22.69 4.13 -19.74
N ASP A 365 23.70 4.03 -18.87
CA ASP A 365 25.13 4.07 -19.22
C ASP A 365 25.68 2.71 -19.70
N VAL A 366 24.88 1.65 -19.72
CA VAL A 366 25.28 0.39 -20.36
C VAL A 366 25.25 0.61 -21.87
N LYS A 367 26.44 0.95 -22.40
CA LYS A 367 26.69 1.05 -23.84
C LYS A 367 26.14 -0.20 -24.51
N LEU A 368 25.16 0.02 -25.41
CA LEU A 368 24.83 -0.95 -26.44
C LEU A 368 26.10 -1.22 -27.24
N ILE A 369 26.68 -2.40 -27.03
CA ILE A 369 27.73 -2.97 -27.93
C ILE A 369 27.00 -3.76 -29.00
#